data_3df56f2071eb12974a886aa4d65208ca
#
_entry.id   3df56f2071eb12974a886aa4d65208ca
#
_cell.length_a   1.000
_cell.length_b   1.000
_cell.length_c   1.000
_cell.angle_alpha   90.00
_cell.angle_beta   90.00
_cell.angle_gamma   90.00
#
_symmetry.space_group_name_H-M   'P 1'
#
loop_
_entity.id
_entity.type
_entity.pdbx_description
1 polymer ?
#
loop_
_entity_poly.entity_id
_entity_poly.type
_entity_poly.pdbx_seq_one_letter_code
_entity_poly.pdbx_strand_id
1 'polypeptide(L)'
;MNNNKLLKINELIKQGKIQEAQIEVLKLGVEYHKDLEYLFIRGILFYKSKLYYAAIDSLLVALEFGKSDKIYELLSKVYYKLGNKELSNKILDINLRSATVDMLKNELSGIYRK
;
A
#
# COMPACT_ATOMS: atom_id res chain seq x y z
N MET A 1 -4.90 -19.84 2.59
CA MET A 1 -5.76 -18.65 2.66
C MET A 1 -6.68 -18.60 1.44
N ASN A 2 -7.93 -18.23 1.65
CA ASN A 2 -8.91 -18.22 0.57
C ASN A 2 -8.80 -16.93 -0.27
N ASN A 3 -8.19 -17.05 -1.45
CA ASN A 3 -7.98 -15.90 -2.35
C ASN A 3 -9.27 -15.41 -3.03
N ASN A 4 -10.37 -16.16 -2.95
CA ASN A 4 -11.64 -15.75 -3.58
C ASN A 4 -12.18 -14.44 -3.01
N LYS A 5 -11.99 -14.20 -1.72
CA LYS A 5 -12.41 -12.95 -1.08
C LYS A 5 -11.61 -11.77 -1.62
N LEU A 6 -10.30 -11.94 -1.81
CA LEU A 6 -9.46 -10.88 -2.36
C LEU A 6 -9.76 -10.61 -3.83
N LEU A 7 -10.07 -11.66 -4.60
CA LEU A 7 -10.46 -11.51 -6.00
C LEU A 7 -11.74 -10.69 -6.13
N LYS A 8 -12.72 -10.95 -5.28
CA LYS A 8 -13.98 -10.19 -5.25
C LYS A 8 -13.72 -8.71 -4.97
N ILE A 9 -12.86 -8.43 -4.00
CA ILE A 9 -12.51 -7.06 -3.64
C ILE A 9 -11.79 -6.36 -4.80
N ASN A 10 -10.84 -7.03 -5.44
CA ASN A 10 -10.16 -6.49 -6.61
C ASN A 10 -11.15 -6.15 -7.74
N GLU A 11 -12.14 -7.00 -7.96
CA GLU A 11 -13.14 -6.76 -8.98
C GLU A 11 -13.98 -5.54 -8.68
N LEU A 12 -14.37 -5.35 -7.40
CA LEU A 12 -15.08 -4.15 -6.97
C LEU A 12 -14.26 -2.89 -7.21
N ILE A 13 -12.95 -2.95 -6.94
CA ILE A 13 -12.05 -1.82 -7.18
C ILE A 13 -11.98 -1.49 -8.66
N LYS A 14 -11.87 -2.51 -9.53
CA LYS A 14 -11.83 -2.31 -10.98
C LYS A 14 -13.12 -1.68 -11.52
N GLN A 15 -14.24 -1.98 -10.89
CA GLN A 15 -15.54 -1.42 -11.25
C GLN A 15 -15.76 -0.02 -10.65
N GLY A 16 -14.81 0.50 -9.89
CA GLY A 16 -14.94 1.80 -9.24
C GLY A 16 -15.82 1.78 -7.99
N LYS A 17 -16.20 0.61 -7.51
CA LYS A 17 -17.06 0.45 -6.33
C LYS A 17 -16.23 0.46 -5.06
N ILE A 18 -15.62 1.61 -4.77
CA ILE A 18 -14.63 1.73 -3.70
C ILE A 18 -15.23 1.52 -2.32
N GLN A 19 -16.43 2.09 -2.05
CA GLN A 19 -17.07 1.94 -0.75
C GLN A 19 -17.46 0.48 -0.47
N GLU A 20 -17.98 -0.21 -1.49
CA GLU A 20 -18.30 -1.63 -1.37
C GLU A 20 -17.05 -2.47 -1.10
N ALA A 21 -15.95 -2.14 -1.80
CA ALA A 21 -14.68 -2.83 -1.57
C ALA A 21 -14.18 -2.61 -0.14
N GLN A 22 -14.30 -1.41 0.39
CA GLN A 22 -13.91 -1.10 1.77
C GLN A 22 -14.71 -1.92 2.78
N ILE A 23 -16.00 -2.06 2.56
CA ILE A 23 -16.87 -2.85 3.42
C ILE A 23 -16.40 -4.32 3.43
N GLU A 24 -16.11 -4.87 2.24
CA GLU A 24 -15.66 -6.24 2.14
C GLU A 24 -14.28 -6.45 2.82
N VAL A 25 -13.39 -5.48 2.74
CA VAL A 25 -12.10 -5.54 3.44
C VAL A 25 -12.29 -5.62 4.95
N LEU A 26 -13.25 -4.84 5.48
CA LEU A 26 -13.53 -4.81 6.91
C LEU A 26 -14.07 -6.15 7.44
N LYS A 27 -14.62 -6.98 6.57
CA LYS A 27 -15.12 -8.31 6.93
C LYS A 27 -14.02 -9.36 7.02
N LEU A 28 -12.82 -9.07 6.54
CA LEU A 28 -11.72 -10.02 6.56
C LEU A 28 -11.14 -10.15 7.97
N GLY A 29 -10.75 -11.37 8.34
CA GLY A 29 -10.20 -11.64 9.67
C GLY A 29 -8.72 -11.27 9.78
N VAL A 30 -8.19 -11.44 10.99
CA VAL A 30 -6.81 -11.10 11.31
C VAL A 30 -5.78 -11.93 10.55
N GLU A 31 -6.19 -13.07 10.01
CA GLU A 31 -5.33 -13.95 9.21
C GLU A 31 -4.82 -13.28 7.95
N TYR A 32 -5.48 -12.20 7.52
CA TYR A 32 -5.05 -11.44 6.34
C TYR A 32 -4.03 -10.35 6.66
N HIS A 33 -3.83 -10.00 7.93
CA HIS A 33 -3.03 -8.82 8.32
C HIS A 33 -1.55 -8.89 7.92
N LYS A 34 -1.03 -10.08 7.62
CA LYS A 34 0.35 -10.27 7.16
C LYS A 34 0.40 -10.74 5.70
N ASP A 35 -0.72 -10.64 5.00
CA ASP A 35 -0.81 -11.03 3.60
C ASP A 35 -0.44 -9.84 2.71
N LEU A 36 0.54 -10.04 1.83
CA LEU A 36 1.03 -8.99 0.94
C LEU A 36 -0.08 -8.43 0.05
N GLU A 37 -0.90 -9.30 -0.54
CA GLU A 37 -1.98 -8.88 -1.43
C GLU A 37 -3.04 -8.06 -0.70
N TYR A 38 -3.42 -8.49 0.51
CA TYR A 38 -4.35 -7.76 1.35
C TYR A 38 -3.84 -6.35 1.67
N LEU A 39 -2.57 -6.25 2.05
CA LEU A 39 -1.95 -4.97 2.40
C LEU A 39 -1.85 -4.04 1.18
N PHE A 40 -1.56 -4.62 0.02
CA PHE A 40 -1.57 -3.87 -1.24
C PHE A 40 -2.97 -3.33 -1.55
N ILE A 41 -3.99 -4.17 -1.43
CA ILE A 41 -5.39 -3.76 -1.63
C ILE A 41 -5.77 -2.62 -0.70
N ARG A 42 -5.38 -2.69 0.57
CA ARG A 42 -5.63 -1.60 1.51
C ARG A 42 -4.92 -0.32 1.05
N GLY A 43 -3.70 -0.45 0.56
CA GLY A 43 -2.98 0.68 0.00
C GLY A 43 -3.72 1.33 -1.16
N ILE A 44 -4.27 0.52 -2.07
CA ILE A 44 -5.06 1.02 -3.20
C ILE A 44 -6.29 1.77 -2.69
N LEU A 45 -7.02 1.20 -1.75
CA LEU A 45 -8.24 1.81 -1.22
C LEU A 45 -7.96 3.13 -0.51
N PHE A 46 -6.92 3.19 0.29
CA PHE A 46 -6.50 4.44 0.92
C PHE A 46 -6.10 5.48 -0.12
N TYR A 47 -5.34 5.08 -1.14
CA TYR A 47 -4.92 5.97 -2.22
C TYR A 47 -6.14 6.57 -2.95
N LYS A 48 -7.09 5.72 -3.31
CA LYS A 48 -8.30 6.17 -4.02
C LYS A 48 -9.20 7.04 -3.14
N SER A 49 -9.11 6.90 -1.84
CA SER A 49 -9.82 7.73 -0.87
C SER A 49 -9.04 8.99 -0.47
N LYS A 50 -7.90 9.22 -1.10
CA LYS A 50 -7.00 10.36 -0.85
C LYS A 50 -6.41 10.37 0.56
N LEU A 51 -6.36 9.21 1.20
CA LEU A 51 -5.74 9.02 2.50
C LEU A 51 -4.29 8.56 2.28
N TYR A 52 -3.46 9.49 1.82
CA TYR A 52 -2.13 9.17 1.30
C TYR A 52 -1.17 8.61 2.35
N TYR A 53 -1.18 9.16 3.56
CA TYR A 53 -0.29 8.67 4.61
C TYR A 53 -0.68 7.27 5.08
N ALA A 54 -1.97 6.97 5.13
CA ALA A 54 -2.45 5.63 5.43
C ALA A 54 -2.05 4.65 4.32
N ALA A 55 -2.10 5.10 3.06
CA ALA A 55 -1.65 4.29 1.92
C ALA A 55 -0.17 3.97 2.05
N ILE A 56 0.66 4.97 2.36
CA ILE A 56 2.10 4.77 2.55
C ILE A 56 2.36 3.74 3.64
N ASP A 57 1.71 3.88 4.78
CA ASP A 57 1.89 2.94 5.90
C ASP A 57 1.57 1.50 5.48
N SER A 58 0.42 1.29 4.86
CA SER A 58 0.01 -0.03 4.39
C SER A 58 0.99 -0.63 3.39
N LEU A 59 1.48 0.18 2.44
CA LEU A 59 2.41 -0.27 1.41
C LEU A 59 3.80 -0.59 1.99
N LEU A 60 4.28 0.20 2.93
CA LEU A 60 5.56 -0.07 3.58
C LEU A 60 5.49 -1.35 4.42
N VAL A 61 4.38 -1.59 5.11
CA VAL A 61 4.18 -2.84 5.83
C VAL A 61 4.14 -4.03 4.86
N ALA A 62 3.48 -3.87 3.72
CA ALA A 62 3.43 -4.92 2.70
C ALA A 62 4.84 -5.34 2.26
N LEU A 63 5.76 -4.39 2.13
CA LEU A 63 7.13 -4.67 1.71
C LEU A 63 7.93 -5.45 2.76
N GLU A 64 7.43 -5.60 3.98
CA GLU A 64 8.04 -6.49 4.98
C GLU A 64 7.71 -7.95 4.71
N PHE A 65 6.64 -8.24 3.98
CA PHE A 65 6.18 -9.60 3.70
C PHE A 65 6.49 -10.07 2.29
N GLY A 66 7.09 -9.22 1.48
CA GLY A 66 7.49 -9.56 0.12
C GLY A 66 7.77 -8.32 -0.70
N LYS A 67 8.28 -8.53 -1.91
CA LYS A 67 8.59 -7.45 -2.84
C LYS A 67 7.70 -7.59 -4.07
N SER A 68 7.19 -6.45 -4.56
CA SER A 68 6.34 -6.42 -5.74
C SER A 68 6.50 -5.07 -6.42
N ASP A 69 6.70 -5.11 -7.73
CA ASP A 69 6.80 -3.88 -8.52
C ASP A 69 5.54 -3.04 -8.40
N LYS A 70 4.38 -3.69 -8.28
CA LYS A 70 3.10 -2.98 -8.12
C LYS A 70 3.07 -2.14 -6.84
N ILE A 71 3.68 -2.64 -5.77
CA ILE A 71 3.75 -1.90 -4.51
C ILE A 71 4.63 -0.67 -4.66
N TYR A 72 5.80 -0.83 -5.28
CA TYR A 72 6.70 0.31 -5.52
C TYR A 72 6.03 1.34 -6.44
N GLU A 73 5.35 0.89 -7.49
CA GLU A 73 4.65 1.79 -8.41
C GLU A 73 3.56 2.60 -7.70
N LEU A 74 2.77 1.95 -6.87
CA LEU A 74 1.72 2.65 -6.12
C LEU A 74 2.31 3.61 -5.09
N LEU A 75 3.35 3.17 -4.38
CA LEU A 75 4.04 4.02 -3.41
C LEU A 75 4.59 5.28 -4.09
N SER A 76 5.19 5.12 -5.27
CA SER A 76 5.67 6.25 -6.08
C SER A 76 4.52 7.21 -6.43
N LYS A 77 3.37 6.67 -6.85
CA LYS A 77 2.20 7.50 -7.19
C LYS A 77 1.71 8.29 -5.98
N VAL A 78 1.73 7.68 -4.80
CA VAL A 78 1.30 8.38 -3.57
C VAL A 78 2.21 9.56 -3.30
N TYR A 79 3.53 9.37 -3.36
CA TYR A 79 4.47 10.47 -3.14
C TYR A 79 4.36 11.54 -4.21
N TYR A 80 4.09 11.16 -5.44
CA TYR A 80 3.84 12.13 -6.50
C TYR A 80 2.62 13.00 -6.17
N LYS A 81 1.54 12.39 -5.69
CA LYS A 81 0.33 13.11 -5.29
C LYS A 81 0.59 14.05 -4.10
N LEU A 82 1.52 13.70 -3.24
CA LEU A 82 1.93 14.55 -2.12
C LEU A 82 2.88 15.68 -2.54
N GLY A 83 3.23 15.75 -3.83
CA GLY A 83 4.12 16.78 -4.34
C GLY A 83 5.60 16.45 -4.20
N ASN A 84 5.94 15.23 -3.80
CA ASN A 84 7.33 14.83 -3.62
C ASN A 84 7.82 14.03 -4.81
N LYS A 85 8.16 14.72 -5.89
CA LYS A 85 8.62 14.10 -7.13
C LYS A 85 9.97 13.41 -6.96
N GLU A 86 10.82 13.92 -6.10
CA GLU A 86 12.15 13.32 -5.85
C GLU A 86 12.00 11.92 -5.26
N LEU A 87 11.21 11.76 -4.20
CA LEU A 87 10.95 10.44 -3.61
C LEU A 87 10.22 9.52 -4.58
N SER A 88 9.25 10.07 -5.32
CA SER A 88 8.54 9.30 -6.33
C SER A 88 9.51 8.66 -7.33
N ASN A 89 10.46 9.43 -7.82
CA ASN A 89 11.47 8.93 -8.78
C ASN A 89 12.44 7.95 -8.16
N LYS A 90 12.90 8.19 -6.94
CA LYS A 90 13.81 7.29 -6.23
C LYS A 90 13.19 5.91 -6.01
N ILE A 91 11.91 5.86 -5.70
CA ILE A 91 11.18 4.60 -5.47
C ILE A 91 11.08 3.79 -6.75
N LEU A 92 10.97 4.45 -7.91
CA LEU A 92 10.94 3.76 -9.20
C LEU A 92 12.33 3.31 -9.67
N ASP A 93 13.38 3.92 -9.17
CA ASP A 93 14.76 3.56 -9.54
C ASP A 93 15.16 2.27 -8.84
N ILE A 94 15.44 1.23 -9.62
CA ILE A 94 15.76 -0.10 -9.11
C ILE A 94 17.01 -0.09 -8.22
N ASN A 95 17.91 0.85 -8.43
CA ASN A 95 19.15 0.94 -7.65
C ASN A 95 18.97 1.71 -6.34
N LEU A 96 17.95 2.56 -6.24
CA LEU A 96 17.74 3.42 -5.09
C LEU A 96 16.56 3.01 -4.21
N ARG A 97 15.65 2.18 -4.74
CA ARG A 97 14.37 1.89 -4.06
C ARG A 97 14.54 1.25 -2.69
N SER A 98 15.47 0.33 -2.55
CA SER A 98 15.64 -0.40 -1.29
C SER A 98 16.09 0.54 -0.16
N ALA A 99 17.11 1.34 -0.41
CA ALA A 99 17.61 2.30 0.58
C ALA A 99 16.55 3.37 0.88
N THR A 100 15.82 3.82 -0.15
CA THR A 100 14.76 4.81 0.01
C THR A 100 13.65 4.28 0.91
N VAL A 101 13.21 3.04 0.66
CA VAL A 101 12.15 2.41 1.47
C VAL A 101 12.62 2.22 2.92
N ASP A 102 13.87 1.80 3.13
CA ASP A 102 14.42 1.64 4.48
C ASP A 102 14.42 2.97 5.25
N MET A 103 14.80 4.05 4.57
CA MET A 103 14.76 5.38 5.16
C MET A 103 13.33 5.78 5.56
N LEU A 104 12.37 5.53 4.67
CA LEU A 104 10.96 5.85 4.93
C LEU A 104 10.39 5.05 6.09
N LYS A 105 10.73 3.77 6.18
CA LYS A 105 10.31 2.93 7.31
C LYS A 105 10.86 3.45 8.64
N ASN A 106 12.11 3.88 8.65
CA ASN A 106 12.75 4.42 9.84
C ASN A 106 12.08 5.72 10.29
N GLU A 107 11.75 6.60 9.36
CA GLU A 107 11.06 7.85 9.66
C GLU A 107 9.68 7.61 10.27
N LEU A 108 8.89 6.70 9.67
CA LEU A 108 7.57 6.37 10.19
C LEU A 108 7.65 5.72 11.57
N SER A 109 8.61 4.81 11.74
CA SER A 109 8.85 4.18 13.03
C SER A 109 9.15 5.21 14.12
N GLY A 110 9.97 6.21 13.78
CA GLY A 110 10.29 7.31 14.72
C GLY A 110 9.07 8.14 15.09
N ILE A 111 8.14 8.33 14.14
CA ILE A 111 6.90 9.09 14.39
C ILE A 111 5.96 8.31 15.31
N TYR A 112 5.76 7.03 15.05
CA TYR A 112 4.77 6.23 15.76
C TYR A 112 5.25 5.66 17.10
N ARG A 113 6.56 5.63 17.34
CA ARG A 113 7.14 5.03 18.55
C ARG A 113 7.56 6.04 19.61
N LYS A 114 7.27 7.29 19.38
CA LYS A 114 7.60 8.31 20.37
C LYS A 114 6.66 8.27 21.59
#